data_983ea8d79207d43a773a257d80bb55a0
#
_entry.id   983ea8d79207d43a773a257d80bb55a0
#
_cell.length_a   1.000
_cell.length_b   1.000
_cell.length_c   1.000
_cell.angle_alpha   90.00
_cell.angle_beta   90.00
_cell.angle_gamma   90.00
#
_symmetry.space_group_name_H-M   'P 1'
#
loop_
_entity.id
_entity.type
_entity.pdbx_description
1 polymer ?
#
loop_
_entity_poly.entity_id
_entity_poly.type
_entity_poly.pdbx_seq_one_letter_code
_entity_poly.pdbx_strand_id
1 'polypeptide(L)'
;MTTRTATGSPSPGEPAAIRTDGLTRTFGSFTAVDDLDLEIPTGIVYGLLGPNGAGKSTALRMITTLLAPTRGRATVLGHDVVRERHAVRSLIGVTGQYASVDEMLTGVENLRLFGRLLGLGRRRAHERADELLAAFSLTEAGGKRVNSYSGGMRRRLDLAVSLIAQPPLVFLDEPTTGLDPRTREQMWDVIRSLVEGG
;
A
#
# COMPACT_ATOMS: atom_id res chain seq x y z
N MET A 1 -7.40 -2.81 -20.27
CA MET A 1 -6.20 -3.40 -20.91
C MET A 1 -5.13 -3.44 -19.83
N THR A 2 -4.83 -4.62 -19.31
CA THR A 2 -3.98 -4.81 -18.13
C THR A 2 -2.57 -5.16 -18.63
N THR A 3 -1.60 -4.28 -18.44
CA THR A 3 -0.21 -4.57 -18.81
C THR A 3 0.51 -5.10 -17.57
N ARG A 4 0.89 -6.37 -17.59
CA ARG A 4 1.73 -7.01 -16.57
C ARG A 4 3.17 -6.50 -16.71
N THR A 5 3.68 -5.87 -15.67
CA THR A 5 5.14 -5.80 -15.46
C THR A 5 5.43 -6.61 -14.20
N ALA A 6 5.62 -7.92 -14.39
CA ALA A 6 6.03 -8.81 -13.32
C ALA A 6 7.56 -8.93 -13.37
N THR A 7 8.25 -8.52 -12.33
CA THR A 7 9.59 -8.99 -12.00
C THR A 7 9.42 -10.22 -11.12
N GLY A 8 9.41 -11.39 -11.73
CA GLY A 8 9.22 -12.69 -11.08
C GLY A 8 8.21 -13.52 -11.88
N SER A 9 8.59 -14.73 -12.33
CA SER A 9 7.65 -15.67 -12.90
C SER A 9 6.95 -16.41 -11.75
N PRO A 10 5.59 -16.43 -11.68
CA PRO A 10 4.90 -17.17 -10.64
C PRO A 10 5.15 -18.67 -10.80
N SER A 11 5.51 -19.35 -9.73
CA SER A 11 5.56 -20.80 -9.69
C SER A 11 4.13 -21.38 -9.71
N PRO A 12 3.86 -22.43 -10.49
CA PRO A 12 2.55 -23.08 -10.49
C PRO A 12 2.25 -23.66 -9.09
N GLY A 13 1.20 -23.16 -8.44
CA GLY A 13 0.76 -23.66 -7.13
C GLY A 13 0.94 -22.69 -5.96
N GLU A 14 1.52 -21.51 -6.16
CA GLU A 14 1.56 -20.49 -5.10
C GLU A 14 0.18 -19.88 -4.85
N PRO A 15 -0.19 -19.64 -3.57
CA PRO A 15 -1.47 -19.01 -3.26
C PRO A 15 -1.51 -17.58 -3.82
N ALA A 16 -2.63 -17.21 -4.43
CA ALA A 16 -2.82 -15.84 -4.93
C ALA A 16 -2.86 -14.85 -3.75
N ALA A 17 -2.04 -13.78 -3.84
CA ALA A 17 -2.13 -12.67 -2.90
C ALA A 17 -3.47 -11.93 -3.04
N ILE A 18 -3.96 -11.81 -4.27
CA ILE A 18 -5.26 -11.20 -4.57
C ILE A 18 -5.95 -12.04 -5.65
N ARG A 19 -7.23 -12.35 -5.42
CA ARG A 19 -8.10 -12.94 -6.44
C ARG A 19 -9.41 -12.17 -6.48
N THR A 20 -9.87 -11.83 -7.68
CA THR A 20 -11.22 -11.27 -7.90
C THR A 20 -11.96 -12.11 -8.93
N ASP A 21 -13.28 -12.21 -8.77
CA ASP A 21 -14.19 -12.97 -9.61
C ASP A 21 -15.43 -12.11 -9.86
N GLY A 22 -15.57 -11.61 -11.08
CA GLY A 22 -16.65 -10.76 -11.51
C GLY A 22 -16.82 -9.47 -10.69
N LEU A 23 -15.72 -8.94 -10.12
CA LEU A 23 -15.79 -7.83 -9.16
C LEU A 23 -16.33 -6.57 -9.84
N THR A 24 -17.49 -6.10 -9.35
CA THR A 24 -18.24 -5.00 -9.95
C THR A 24 -18.61 -3.95 -8.91
N ARG A 25 -18.51 -2.67 -9.30
CA ARG A 25 -19.01 -1.55 -8.49
C ARG A 25 -19.80 -0.55 -9.34
N THR A 26 -21.06 -0.35 -8.95
CA THR A 26 -21.99 0.61 -9.56
C THR A 26 -22.34 1.71 -8.56
N PHE A 27 -22.42 2.96 -9.02
CA PHE A 27 -22.88 4.13 -8.30
C PHE A 27 -24.09 4.72 -9.04
N GLY A 28 -25.28 4.49 -8.54
CA GLY A 28 -26.51 4.81 -9.29
C GLY A 28 -26.54 4.11 -10.65
N SER A 29 -26.56 4.88 -11.73
CA SER A 29 -26.51 4.37 -13.11
C SER A 29 -25.10 4.21 -13.67
N PHE A 30 -24.06 4.66 -12.96
CA PHE A 30 -22.68 4.63 -13.43
C PHE A 30 -21.95 3.39 -12.88
N THR A 31 -21.43 2.55 -13.76
CA THR A 31 -20.59 1.41 -13.41
C THR A 31 -19.12 1.82 -13.48
N ALA A 32 -18.48 1.91 -12.32
CA ALA A 32 -17.09 2.33 -12.19
C ALA A 32 -16.09 1.18 -12.39
N VAL A 33 -16.45 -0.03 -12.00
CA VAL A 33 -15.73 -1.27 -12.25
C VAL A 33 -16.75 -2.31 -12.68
N ASP A 34 -16.49 -2.98 -13.78
CA ASP A 34 -17.40 -3.98 -14.33
C ASP A 34 -16.65 -5.28 -14.60
N ASP A 35 -17.11 -6.35 -13.99
CA ASP A 35 -16.69 -7.74 -14.22
C ASP A 35 -15.17 -7.94 -14.18
N LEU A 36 -14.51 -7.39 -13.14
CA LEU A 36 -13.05 -7.44 -13.02
C LEU A 36 -12.59 -8.78 -12.45
N ASP A 37 -11.86 -9.53 -13.28
CA ASP A 37 -11.16 -10.76 -12.91
C ASP A 37 -9.66 -10.51 -12.83
N LEU A 38 -9.08 -10.76 -11.65
CA LEU A 38 -7.65 -10.65 -11.38
C LEU A 38 -7.18 -11.86 -10.57
N GLU A 39 -5.97 -12.31 -10.88
CA GLU A 39 -5.23 -13.24 -10.04
C GLU A 39 -3.79 -12.74 -9.95
N ILE A 40 -3.39 -12.31 -8.75
CA ILE A 40 -2.08 -11.74 -8.46
C ILE A 40 -1.39 -12.68 -7.48
N PRO A 41 -0.27 -13.31 -7.87
CA PRO A 41 0.50 -14.19 -6.97
C PRO A 41 1.22 -13.39 -5.89
N THR A 42 1.71 -14.08 -4.86
CA THR A 42 2.62 -13.53 -3.85
C THR A 42 4.01 -13.24 -4.42
N GLY A 43 4.83 -12.47 -3.72
CA GLY A 43 6.25 -12.27 -4.04
C GLY A 43 6.55 -11.42 -5.28
N ILE A 44 5.58 -10.65 -5.78
CA ILE A 44 5.77 -9.78 -6.95
C ILE A 44 5.34 -8.34 -6.70
N VAL A 45 5.89 -7.42 -7.47
CA VAL A 45 5.32 -6.07 -7.65
C VAL A 45 4.36 -6.11 -8.84
N TYR A 46 3.09 -5.81 -8.59
CA TYR A 46 2.05 -5.77 -9.63
C TYR A 46 1.58 -4.34 -9.90
N GLY A 47 1.63 -3.90 -11.14
CA GLY A 47 1.17 -2.59 -11.58
C GLY A 47 -0.22 -2.64 -12.23
N LEU A 48 -1.20 -1.95 -11.66
CA LEU A 48 -2.52 -1.74 -12.26
C LEU A 48 -2.49 -0.46 -13.10
N LEU A 49 -2.45 -0.61 -14.42
CA LEU A 49 -2.35 0.50 -15.37
C LEU A 49 -3.67 0.72 -16.11
N GLY A 50 -3.94 1.98 -16.44
CA GLY A 50 -5.12 2.37 -17.21
C GLY A 50 -5.32 3.89 -17.20
N PRO A 51 -6.16 4.45 -18.09
CA PRO A 51 -6.43 5.88 -18.13
C PRO A 51 -7.12 6.38 -16.85
N ASN A 52 -7.16 7.70 -16.67
CA ASN A 52 -7.94 8.30 -15.60
C ASN A 52 -9.41 7.97 -15.79
N GLY A 53 -10.12 7.65 -14.70
CA GLY A 53 -11.51 7.19 -14.76
C GLY A 53 -11.71 5.71 -15.08
N ALA A 54 -10.66 4.93 -15.34
CA ALA A 54 -10.77 3.48 -15.62
C ALA A 54 -11.14 2.61 -14.40
N GLY A 55 -11.53 3.19 -13.28
CA GLY A 55 -11.95 2.43 -12.09
C GLY A 55 -10.82 1.92 -11.20
N LYS A 56 -9.54 2.23 -11.48
CA LYS A 56 -8.38 1.74 -10.70
C LYS A 56 -8.51 1.98 -9.19
N SER A 57 -8.72 3.23 -8.78
CA SER A 57 -8.87 3.57 -7.36
C SER A 57 -10.13 2.97 -6.75
N THR A 58 -11.20 2.76 -7.55
CA THR A 58 -12.42 2.07 -7.09
C THR A 58 -12.15 0.59 -6.85
N ALA A 59 -11.46 -0.08 -7.76
CA ALA A 59 -11.03 -1.48 -7.58
C ALA A 59 -10.13 -1.62 -6.35
N LEU A 60 -9.13 -0.74 -6.22
CA LEU A 60 -8.25 -0.71 -5.06
C LEU A 60 -9.04 -0.56 -3.75
N ARG A 61 -9.99 0.38 -3.68
CA ARG A 61 -10.84 0.58 -2.49
C ARG A 61 -11.71 -0.63 -2.17
N MET A 62 -12.18 -1.40 -3.17
CA MET A 62 -12.90 -2.65 -2.92
C MET A 62 -11.99 -3.72 -2.34
N ILE A 63 -10.83 -3.93 -2.94
CA ILE A 63 -9.85 -4.93 -2.51
C ILE A 63 -9.31 -4.61 -1.12
N THR A 64 -9.07 -3.33 -0.79
CA THR A 64 -8.63 -2.87 0.53
C THR A 64 -9.75 -2.73 1.56
N THR A 65 -10.93 -3.23 1.29
CA THR A 65 -12.09 -3.21 2.20
C THR A 65 -12.70 -1.84 2.51
N LEU A 66 -12.27 -0.78 1.83
CA LEU A 66 -12.76 0.59 2.01
C LEU A 66 -14.12 0.82 1.33
N LEU A 67 -14.48 -0.03 0.36
CA LEU A 67 -15.70 0.03 -0.39
C LEU A 67 -16.24 -1.38 -0.62
N ALA A 68 -17.52 -1.62 -0.35
CA ALA A 68 -18.11 -2.92 -0.67
C ALA A 68 -18.38 -3.04 -2.17
N PRO A 69 -18.14 -4.18 -2.82
CA PRO A 69 -18.56 -4.43 -4.18
C PRO A 69 -20.10 -4.46 -4.30
N THR A 70 -20.64 -4.16 -5.48
CA THR A 70 -22.05 -4.34 -5.81
C THR A 70 -22.35 -5.78 -6.21
N ARG A 71 -21.41 -6.41 -6.95
CA ARG A 71 -21.44 -7.81 -7.38
C ARG A 71 -20.04 -8.40 -7.37
N GLY A 72 -19.95 -9.70 -7.52
CA GLY A 72 -18.69 -10.44 -7.57
C GLY A 72 -18.05 -10.63 -6.21
N ARG A 73 -16.83 -11.13 -6.20
CA ARG A 73 -16.05 -11.44 -4.99
C ARG A 73 -14.61 -10.97 -5.13
N ALA A 74 -14.00 -10.73 -3.98
CA ALA A 74 -12.54 -10.55 -3.92
C ALA A 74 -12.01 -11.22 -2.66
N THR A 75 -10.83 -11.80 -2.76
CA THR A 75 -10.06 -12.32 -1.62
C THR A 75 -8.66 -11.72 -1.62
N VAL A 76 -8.16 -11.48 -0.43
CA VAL A 76 -6.80 -10.99 -0.17
C VAL A 76 -6.15 -11.96 0.80
N LEU A 77 -5.04 -12.56 0.39
CA LEU A 77 -4.34 -13.60 1.17
C LEU A 77 -5.31 -14.68 1.70
N GLY A 78 -6.27 -15.09 0.86
CA GLY A 78 -7.28 -16.08 1.18
C GLY A 78 -8.51 -15.58 1.95
N HIS A 79 -8.53 -14.33 2.44
CA HIS A 79 -9.63 -13.76 3.21
C HIS A 79 -10.59 -12.95 2.32
N ASP A 80 -11.90 -13.17 2.48
CA ASP A 80 -12.96 -12.44 1.76
C ASP A 80 -13.03 -10.97 2.22
N VAL A 81 -12.92 -10.02 1.27
CA VAL A 81 -12.85 -8.58 1.58
C VAL A 81 -14.13 -7.99 2.19
N VAL A 82 -15.25 -8.70 2.13
CA VAL A 82 -16.52 -8.26 2.72
C VAL A 82 -16.79 -8.94 4.06
N ARG A 83 -16.62 -10.27 4.11
CA ARG A 83 -16.96 -11.09 5.28
C ARG A 83 -15.88 -11.04 6.34
N GLU A 84 -14.60 -10.97 5.92
CA GLU A 84 -13.42 -11.05 6.78
C GLU A 84 -12.60 -9.75 6.74
N ARG A 85 -13.28 -8.60 6.61
CA ARG A 85 -12.63 -7.29 6.44
C ARG A 85 -11.59 -6.96 7.51
N HIS A 86 -11.79 -7.41 8.75
CA HIS A 86 -10.83 -7.17 9.83
C HIS A 86 -9.55 -7.98 9.64
N ALA A 87 -9.66 -9.25 9.22
CA ALA A 87 -8.50 -10.07 8.87
C ALA A 87 -7.72 -9.46 7.71
N VAL A 88 -8.42 -9.05 6.63
CA VAL A 88 -7.76 -8.36 5.50
C VAL A 88 -7.01 -7.12 5.97
N ARG A 89 -7.64 -6.25 6.76
CA ARG A 89 -7.01 -5.01 7.24
C ARG A 89 -5.78 -5.21 8.11
N SER A 90 -5.69 -6.30 8.85
CA SER A 90 -4.51 -6.64 9.64
C SER A 90 -3.33 -7.16 8.80
N LEU A 91 -3.59 -7.57 7.56
CA LEU A 91 -2.62 -8.14 6.63
C LEU A 91 -2.14 -7.17 5.56
N ILE A 92 -2.73 -5.98 5.46
CA ILE A 92 -2.41 -5.03 4.41
C ILE A 92 -1.85 -3.71 4.93
N GLY A 93 -0.87 -3.16 4.20
CA GLY A 93 -0.49 -1.74 4.28
C GLY A 93 -1.10 -0.99 3.11
N VAL A 94 -1.62 0.21 3.33
CA VAL A 94 -2.21 1.03 2.27
C VAL A 94 -1.64 2.44 2.35
N THR A 95 -1.07 2.93 1.24
CA THR A 95 -0.77 4.36 1.09
C THR A 95 -1.85 5.00 0.21
N GLY A 96 -2.50 6.04 0.73
CA GLY A 96 -3.51 6.81 -0.01
C GLY A 96 -2.90 7.97 -0.81
N GLN A 97 -3.75 8.70 -1.54
CA GLN A 97 -3.39 9.94 -2.22
C GLN A 97 -3.03 11.08 -1.26
N TYR A 98 -3.52 11.02 -0.01
CA TYR A 98 -3.23 11.98 1.04
C TYR A 98 -2.34 11.35 2.09
N ALA A 99 -1.31 12.10 2.51
CA ALA A 99 -0.42 11.67 3.57
C ALA A 99 -1.23 11.44 4.87
N SER A 100 -1.08 10.25 5.45
CA SER A 100 -1.74 9.91 6.72
C SER A 100 -1.00 10.46 7.94
N VAL A 101 0.17 11.07 7.72
CA VAL A 101 1.06 11.57 8.78
C VAL A 101 0.55 12.87 9.37
N ASP A 102 0.69 13.02 10.69
CA ASP A 102 0.40 14.25 11.40
C ASP A 102 1.55 15.25 11.19
N GLU A 103 1.24 16.41 10.62
CA GLU A 103 2.23 17.44 10.30
C GLU A 103 2.81 18.14 11.53
N MET A 104 2.14 18.08 12.67
CA MET A 104 2.59 18.69 13.93
C MET A 104 3.57 17.79 14.70
N LEU A 105 3.57 16.50 14.40
CA LEU A 105 4.52 15.53 14.95
C LEU A 105 5.80 15.49 14.12
N THR A 106 6.87 15.00 14.75
CA THR A 106 8.12 14.68 14.04
C THR A 106 7.97 13.39 13.24
N GLY A 107 8.91 13.13 12.32
CA GLY A 107 8.91 11.88 11.55
C GLY A 107 8.97 10.64 12.43
N VAL A 108 9.84 10.66 13.45
CA VAL A 108 9.96 9.55 14.39
C VAL A 108 8.73 9.37 15.27
N GLU A 109 8.08 10.46 15.69
CA GLU A 109 6.84 10.40 16.47
C GLU A 109 5.70 9.81 15.66
N ASN A 110 5.55 10.19 14.40
CA ASN A 110 4.58 9.59 13.49
C ASN A 110 4.77 8.07 13.39
N LEU A 111 5.95 7.60 13.07
CA LEU A 111 6.23 6.17 12.95
C LEU A 111 5.96 5.41 14.26
N ARG A 112 6.38 5.94 15.40
CA ARG A 112 6.11 5.35 16.73
C ARG A 112 4.61 5.31 17.05
N LEU A 113 3.89 6.38 16.72
CA LEU A 113 2.43 6.46 16.92
C LEU A 113 1.73 5.37 16.12
N PHE A 114 1.99 5.29 14.80
CA PHE A 114 1.37 4.27 13.95
C PHE A 114 1.78 2.85 14.34
N GLY A 115 3.05 2.62 14.70
CA GLY A 115 3.48 1.32 15.22
C GLY A 115 2.68 0.89 16.45
N ARG A 116 2.44 1.82 17.38
CA ARG A 116 1.62 1.57 18.57
C ARG A 116 0.14 1.34 18.24
N LEU A 117 -0.44 2.10 17.33
CA LEU A 117 -1.82 1.94 16.86
C LEU A 117 -2.04 0.59 16.17
N LEU A 118 -1.03 0.10 15.45
CA LEU A 118 -1.05 -1.19 14.76
C LEU A 118 -0.58 -2.37 15.65
N GLY A 119 -0.46 -2.16 16.97
CA GLY A 119 -0.25 -3.22 17.94
C GLY A 119 1.20 -3.56 18.25
N LEU A 120 2.18 -2.83 17.72
CA LEU A 120 3.57 -3.04 18.11
C LEU A 120 3.81 -2.61 19.56
N GLY A 121 4.53 -3.45 20.31
CA GLY A 121 5.01 -3.07 21.65
C GLY A 121 5.94 -1.85 21.59
N ARG A 122 6.05 -1.09 22.70
CA ARG A 122 6.82 0.17 22.74
C ARG A 122 8.25 0.03 22.20
N ARG A 123 8.97 -0.99 22.64
CA ARG A 123 10.35 -1.25 22.19
C ARG A 123 10.41 -1.51 20.67
N ARG A 124 9.58 -2.42 20.16
CA ARG A 124 9.56 -2.76 18.74
C ARG A 124 9.13 -1.58 17.86
N ALA A 125 8.17 -0.76 18.31
CA ALA A 125 7.78 0.46 17.59
C ALA A 125 8.93 1.48 17.47
N HIS A 126 9.82 1.58 18.46
CA HIS A 126 11.01 2.44 18.39
C HIS A 126 12.04 1.87 17.42
N GLU A 127 12.42 0.60 17.57
CA GLU A 127 13.36 -0.09 16.69
C GLU A 127 12.91 0.03 15.23
N ARG A 128 11.62 -0.28 14.97
CA ARG A 128 11.06 -0.25 13.62
C ARG A 128 11.00 1.16 13.03
N ALA A 129 10.74 2.18 13.85
CA ALA A 129 10.77 3.57 13.41
C ALA A 129 12.19 3.97 12.95
N ASP A 130 13.21 3.60 13.69
CA ASP A 130 14.60 3.91 13.35
C ASP A 130 15.05 3.14 12.09
N GLU A 131 14.69 1.85 11.95
CA GLU A 131 14.90 1.05 10.73
C GLU A 131 14.30 1.74 9.49
N LEU A 132 13.04 2.17 9.58
CA LEU A 132 12.34 2.79 8.45
C LEU A 132 12.87 4.19 8.13
N LEU A 133 13.22 5.01 9.12
CA LEU A 133 13.86 6.30 8.87
C LEU A 133 15.18 6.11 8.09
N ALA A 134 15.96 5.09 8.43
CA ALA A 134 17.19 4.76 7.70
C ALA A 134 16.89 4.28 6.28
N ALA A 135 15.99 3.31 6.10
CA ALA A 135 15.62 2.74 4.80
C ALA A 135 15.11 3.81 3.82
N PHE A 136 14.34 4.79 4.32
CA PHE A 136 13.79 5.89 3.53
C PHE A 136 14.67 7.14 3.47
N SER A 137 15.94 7.09 3.96
CA SER A 137 16.85 8.24 4.00
C SER A 137 16.24 9.46 4.69
N LEU A 138 15.60 9.25 5.81
CA LEU A 138 14.94 10.27 6.64
C LEU A 138 15.57 10.42 8.03
N THR A 139 16.68 9.74 8.32
CA THR A 139 17.33 9.71 9.66
C THR A 139 17.63 11.12 10.16
N GLU A 140 18.28 11.96 9.34
CA GLU A 140 18.63 13.35 9.72
C GLU A 140 17.41 14.26 9.93
N ALA A 141 16.32 13.93 9.26
CA ALA A 141 15.07 14.68 9.36
C ALA A 141 14.10 14.11 10.39
N GLY A 142 14.35 12.92 10.90
CA GLY A 142 13.44 12.19 11.78
C GLY A 142 12.98 12.97 13.02
N GLY A 143 13.85 13.82 13.57
CA GLY A 143 13.54 14.70 14.70
C GLY A 143 12.88 16.04 14.34
N LYS A 144 12.70 16.36 13.05
CA LYS A 144 12.03 17.59 12.61
C LYS A 144 10.53 17.33 12.43
N ARG A 145 9.71 18.37 12.67
CA ARG A 145 8.26 18.29 12.42
C ARG A 145 7.97 18.09 10.93
N VAL A 146 6.95 17.30 10.63
CA VAL A 146 6.59 16.94 9.25
C VAL A 146 6.13 18.14 8.44
N ASN A 147 5.58 19.18 9.05
CA ASN A 147 5.25 20.43 8.35
C ASN A 147 6.46 21.11 7.69
N SER A 148 7.69 20.84 8.17
CA SER A 148 8.94 21.34 7.57
C SER A 148 9.51 20.43 6.47
N TYR A 149 8.90 19.28 6.21
CA TYR A 149 9.37 18.34 5.20
C TYR A 149 9.05 18.81 3.79
N SER A 150 9.93 18.51 2.84
CA SER A 150 9.58 18.61 1.42
C SER A 150 8.48 17.61 1.04
N GLY A 151 7.80 17.83 -0.08
CA GLY A 151 6.77 16.89 -0.58
C GLY A 151 7.31 15.46 -0.73
N GLY A 152 8.53 15.31 -1.26
CA GLY A 152 9.20 14.02 -1.38
C GLY A 152 9.52 13.37 -0.03
N MET A 153 9.91 14.14 0.98
CA MET A 153 10.14 13.62 2.32
C MET A 153 8.83 13.17 2.98
N ARG A 154 7.75 13.93 2.83
CA ARG A 154 6.42 13.53 3.35
C ARG A 154 5.95 12.23 2.69
N ARG A 155 6.12 12.10 1.36
CA ARG A 155 5.74 10.89 0.64
C ARG A 155 6.53 9.67 1.06
N ARG A 156 7.85 9.81 1.30
CA ARG A 156 8.68 8.74 1.85
C ARG A 156 8.27 8.34 3.26
N LEU A 157 7.93 9.31 4.10
CA LEU A 157 7.44 9.03 5.46
C LEU A 157 6.07 8.33 5.44
N ASP A 158 5.16 8.74 4.56
CA ASP A 158 3.85 8.11 4.40
C ASP A 158 3.96 6.64 3.97
N LEU A 159 4.87 6.35 3.03
CA LEU A 159 5.18 4.97 2.65
C LEU A 159 5.81 4.20 3.83
N ALA A 160 6.74 4.80 4.58
CA ALA A 160 7.33 4.18 5.75
C ALA A 160 6.28 3.82 6.82
N VAL A 161 5.29 4.68 7.03
CA VAL A 161 4.16 4.42 7.94
C VAL A 161 3.35 3.19 7.49
N SER A 162 3.09 3.02 6.20
CA SER A 162 2.35 1.85 5.70
C SER A 162 3.09 0.51 5.91
N LEU A 163 4.40 0.57 6.14
CA LEU A 163 5.28 -0.58 6.33
C LEU A 163 5.65 -0.83 7.80
N ILE A 164 5.17 0.01 8.73
CA ILE A 164 5.58 -0.07 10.14
C ILE A 164 5.23 -1.41 10.78
N ALA A 165 4.06 -1.98 10.43
CA ALA A 165 3.58 -3.26 10.94
C ALA A 165 4.11 -4.48 10.16
N GLN A 166 4.96 -4.28 9.15
CA GLN A 166 5.47 -5.33 8.25
C GLN A 166 4.33 -6.14 7.59
N PRO A 167 3.37 -5.48 6.92
CA PRO A 167 2.26 -6.19 6.33
C PRO A 167 2.74 -7.08 5.18
N PRO A 168 2.22 -8.32 5.02
CA PRO A 168 2.58 -9.21 3.92
C PRO A 168 2.12 -8.72 2.54
N LEU A 169 1.23 -7.72 2.47
CA LEU A 169 0.78 -7.11 1.22
C LEU A 169 0.66 -5.60 1.37
N VAL A 170 1.18 -4.85 0.41
CA VAL A 170 1.14 -3.38 0.40
C VAL A 170 0.46 -2.87 -0.86
N PHE A 171 -0.49 -1.97 -0.68
CA PHE A 171 -1.17 -1.25 -1.75
C PHE A 171 -0.63 0.17 -1.85
N LEU A 172 -0.16 0.54 -3.03
CA LEU A 172 0.40 1.85 -3.31
C LEU A 172 -0.46 2.55 -4.37
N ASP A 173 -1.16 3.62 -3.99
CA ASP A 173 -1.93 4.43 -4.94
C ASP A 173 -1.06 5.59 -5.42
N GLU A 174 -0.53 5.46 -6.64
CA GLU A 174 0.35 6.43 -7.28
C GLU A 174 1.53 6.91 -6.40
N PRO A 175 2.37 6.00 -5.88
CA PRO A 175 3.36 6.32 -4.84
C PRO A 175 4.42 7.34 -5.28
N THR A 176 4.60 7.53 -6.59
CA THR A 176 5.65 8.39 -7.15
C THR A 176 5.11 9.65 -7.84
N THR A 177 3.82 9.93 -7.76
CA THR A 177 3.22 11.13 -8.35
C THR A 177 3.75 12.38 -7.65
N GLY A 178 4.18 13.37 -8.45
CA GLY A 178 4.74 14.64 -7.95
C GLY A 178 6.18 14.56 -7.42
N LEU A 179 6.85 13.42 -7.54
CA LEU A 179 8.26 13.28 -7.19
C LEU A 179 9.17 13.62 -8.38
N ASP A 180 10.32 14.23 -8.07
CA ASP A 180 11.40 14.39 -9.03
C ASP A 180 11.99 13.02 -9.45
N PRO A 181 12.68 12.92 -10.60
CA PRO A 181 13.16 11.64 -11.14
C PRO A 181 14.06 10.86 -10.16
N ARG A 182 14.94 11.54 -9.45
CA ARG A 182 15.88 10.91 -8.50
C ARG A 182 15.15 10.33 -7.29
N THR A 183 14.25 11.10 -6.70
CA THR A 183 13.42 10.64 -5.56
C THR A 183 12.50 9.49 -5.98
N ARG A 184 11.99 9.51 -7.21
CA ARG A 184 11.19 8.41 -7.76
C ARG A 184 11.98 7.11 -7.87
N GLU A 185 13.22 7.15 -8.38
CA GLU A 185 14.09 6.00 -8.50
C GLU A 185 14.41 5.40 -7.13
N GLN A 186 14.82 6.24 -6.17
CA GLN A 186 15.06 5.82 -4.79
C GLN A 186 13.83 5.15 -4.16
N MET A 187 12.63 5.66 -4.42
CA MET A 187 11.39 5.06 -3.93
C MET A 187 11.17 3.65 -4.50
N TRP A 188 11.43 3.47 -5.80
CA TRP A 188 11.33 2.15 -6.44
C TRP A 188 12.37 1.17 -5.93
N ASP A 189 13.58 1.63 -5.62
CA ASP A 189 14.62 0.77 -5.03
C ASP A 189 14.20 0.25 -3.66
N VAL A 190 13.62 1.11 -2.82
CA VAL A 190 13.06 0.68 -1.52
C VAL A 190 11.92 -0.33 -1.73
N ILE A 191 10.99 -0.07 -2.65
CA ILE A 191 9.87 -1.00 -2.92
C ILE A 191 10.39 -2.36 -3.40
N ARG A 192 11.40 -2.40 -4.29
CA ARG A 192 12.00 -3.66 -4.75
C ARG A 192 12.69 -4.42 -3.61
N SER A 193 13.48 -3.72 -2.79
CA SER A 193 14.18 -4.36 -1.66
C SER A 193 13.22 -4.98 -0.64
N LEU A 194 12.01 -4.45 -0.50
CA LEU A 194 10.98 -5.03 0.36
C LEU A 194 10.43 -6.36 -0.18
N VAL A 195 10.32 -6.51 -1.50
CA VAL A 195 9.87 -7.77 -2.13
C VAL A 195 10.98 -8.82 -2.11
N GLU A 196 12.24 -8.41 -2.28
CA GLU A 196 13.42 -9.30 -2.26
C GLU A 196 13.75 -9.78 -0.84
N GLY A 197 13.42 -9.00 0.17
CA GLY A 197 13.70 -9.31 1.59
C GLY A 197 12.63 -10.19 2.27
N GLY A 198 11.57 -10.52 1.57
CA GLY A 198 10.59 -11.50 1.95
C GLY A 198 9.43 -11.17 2.67
#